data_e70581640c0618b312abd68ce15b8344
#
_entry.id   e70581640c0618b312abd68ce15b8344
#
_cell.length_a   1.000
_cell.length_b   1.000
_cell.length_c   1.000
_cell.angle_alpha   90.00
_cell.angle_beta   90.00
_cell.angle_gamma   90.00
#
_symmetry.space_group_name_H-M   'P 1'
#
loop_
_entity.id
_entity.type
_entity.pdbx_description
1 polymer ?
#
loop_
_entity_poly.entity_id
_entity_poly.type
_entity_poly.pdbx_seq_one_letter_code
_entity_poly.pdbx_strand_id
1 'polypeptide(L)'
;RHVDTLGVNVDSKNSILTCYARNDETKEVLEFLNDSGRISFFVGMITHEAYNFKGQFVEVINLSIDDLEASNIYRNKIIDTITSIGMSKEGALSKYGIIPDIGIKFKVDKVFVQTPGPDAGKEIGE
;
A
#
# COMPACT_ATOMS: atom_id res chain seq x y z
N ARG A 1 -3.20 -10.12 -10.17
CA ARG A 1 -4.00 -9.77 -9.00
C ARG A 1 -3.50 -8.49 -8.40
N HIS A 2 -4.35 -7.50 -8.42
CA HIS A 2 -3.97 -6.15 -8.08
C HIS A 2 -5.09 -5.43 -7.33
N VAL A 3 -4.73 -4.76 -6.23
CA VAL A 3 -5.65 -3.94 -5.45
C VAL A 3 -4.90 -2.71 -4.99
N ASP A 4 -5.52 -1.54 -5.13
CA ASP A 4 -4.95 -0.30 -4.61
C ASP A 4 -5.13 -0.25 -3.08
N THR A 5 -4.09 0.21 -2.40
CA THR A 5 -4.18 0.39 -0.95
C THR A 5 -4.89 1.69 -0.59
N LEU A 6 -5.64 1.66 0.50
CA LEU A 6 -6.30 2.84 1.08
C LEU A 6 -5.50 3.38 2.28
N GLY A 7 -4.28 2.99 2.39
CA GLY A 7 -3.36 3.46 3.42
C GLY A 7 -2.35 2.40 3.78
N VAL A 8 -1.32 2.83 4.50
CA VAL A 8 -0.22 1.96 4.89
C VAL A 8 0.20 2.33 6.31
N ASN A 9 0.54 1.33 7.10
CA ASN A 9 1.18 1.51 8.39
C ASN A 9 2.47 0.68 8.41
N VAL A 10 3.55 1.28 8.87
CA VAL A 10 4.86 0.64 8.89
C VAL A 10 5.32 0.45 10.33
N ASP A 11 5.60 -0.79 10.67
CA ASP A 11 6.32 -1.14 11.90
C ASP A 11 7.76 -1.45 11.53
N SER A 12 8.61 -0.43 11.57
CA SER A 12 10.00 -0.55 11.14
C SER A 12 10.83 -1.47 12.05
N LYS A 13 10.44 -1.58 13.29
CA LYS A 13 11.15 -2.43 14.28
C LYS A 13 11.04 -3.91 13.90
N ASN A 14 9.89 -4.34 13.43
CA ASN A 14 9.64 -5.73 13.09
C ASN A 14 9.60 -5.99 11.58
N SER A 15 9.84 -4.96 10.76
CA SER A 15 9.75 -5.02 9.31
C SER A 15 8.36 -5.47 8.82
N ILE A 16 7.32 -5.03 9.52
CA ILE A 16 5.93 -5.36 9.17
C ILE A 16 5.29 -4.16 8.48
N LEU A 17 4.66 -4.42 7.35
CA LEU A 17 3.89 -3.42 6.63
C LEU A 17 2.43 -3.86 6.60
N THR A 18 1.53 -2.93 6.91
CA THR A 18 0.09 -3.19 6.87
C THR A 18 -0.52 -2.32 5.78
N CYS A 19 -1.19 -2.96 4.82
CA CYS A 19 -1.93 -2.27 3.77
C CYS A 19 -3.41 -2.28 4.11
N TYR A 20 -4.06 -1.13 4.02
CA TYR A 20 -5.50 -1.02 4.31
C TYR A 20 -6.30 -1.15 3.01
N ALA A 21 -7.38 -1.91 3.08
CA ALA A 21 -8.19 -2.22 1.91
C ALA A 21 -9.64 -2.54 2.28
N ARG A 22 -10.47 -2.76 1.24
CA ARG A 22 -11.84 -3.27 1.40
C ARG A 22 -11.84 -4.77 1.18
N ASN A 23 -12.48 -5.49 2.08
CA ASN A 23 -12.56 -6.96 2.00
C ASN A 23 -13.25 -7.43 0.71
N ASP A 24 -14.30 -6.73 0.29
CA ASP A 24 -15.03 -7.06 -0.92
C ASP A 24 -14.20 -6.90 -2.20
N GLU A 25 -13.21 -6.01 -2.20
CA GLU A 25 -12.33 -5.78 -3.35
C GLU A 25 -11.08 -6.65 -3.36
N THR A 26 -10.74 -7.25 -2.21
CA THR A 26 -9.49 -8.00 -2.04
C THR A 26 -9.65 -9.52 -2.03
N LYS A 27 -10.86 -10.03 -2.20
CA LYS A 27 -11.15 -11.45 -2.08
C LYS A 27 -10.22 -12.34 -2.91
N GLU A 28 -10.03 -12.04 -4.18
CA GLU A 28 -9.15 -12.81 -5.06
C GLU A 28 -7.69 -12.72 -4.64
N VAL A 29 -7.27 -11.51 -4.21
CA VAL A 29 -5.90 -11.29 -3.72
C VAL A 29 -5.66 -12.11 -2.45
N LEU A 30 -6.62 -12.13 -1.54
CA LEU A 30 -6.50 -12.90 -0.29
C LEU A 30 -6.46 -14.40 -0.55
N GLU A 31 -7.25 -14.90 -1.49
CA GLU A 31 -7.19 -16.31 -1.89
C GLU A 31 -5.79 -16.66 -2.42
N PHE A 32 -5.24 -15.81 -3.27
CA PHE A 32 -3.89 -16.00 -3.80
C PHE A 32 -2.83 -15.96 -2.69
N LEU A 33 -2.95 -15.03 -1.73
CA LEU A 33 -2.00 -14.91 -0.62
C LEU A 33 -2.05 -16.13 0.31
N ASN A 34 -3.24 -16.67 0.54
CA ASN A 34 -3.38 -17.89 1.35
C ASN A 34 -2.69 -19.08 0.69
N ASP A 35 -2.65 -19.12 -0.64
CA ASP A 35 -2.01 -20.22 -1.37
C ASP A 35 -0.50 -20.02 -1.50
N SER A 36 -0.05 -18.82 -1.87
CA SER A 36 1.37 -18.57 -2.18
C SER A 36 2.16 -18.01 -1.00
N GLY A 37 1.51 -17.30 -0.09
CA GLY A 37 2.16 -16.62 1.03
C GLY A 37 3.00 -15.41 0.63
N ARG A 38 3.11 -15.10 -0.65
CA ARG A 38 3.96 -14.01 -1.15
C ARG A 38 3.16 -12.78 -1.50
N ILE A 39 3.73 -11.62 -1.21
CA ILE A 39 3.11 -10.34 -1.53
C ILE A 39 4.15 -9.39 -2.13
N SER A 40 3.69 -8.57 -3.05
CA SER A 40 4.49 -7.49 -3.63
C SER A 40 3.71 -6.18 -3.48
N PHE A 41 4.39 -5.15 -3.03
CA PHE A 41 3.79 -3.84 -2.83
C PHE A 41 4.64 -2.78 -3.52
N PHE A 42 4.02 -2.04 -4.43
CA PHE A 42 4.69 -1.00 -5.21
C PHE A 42 4.32 0.37 -4.67
N VAL A 43 5.33 1.20 -4.44
CA VAL A 43 5.14 2.59 -4.01
C VAL A 43 5.76 3.52 -5.04
N GLY A 44 4.93 4.37 -5.62
CA GLY A 44 5.38 5.44 -6.50
C GLY A 44 5.17 6.80 -5.85
N MET A 45 6.11 7.70 -6.04
CA MET A 45 6.05 9.06 -5.53
C MET A 45 5.97 10.08 -6.66
N ILE A 46 5.48 11.29 -6.36
CA ILE A 46 5.39 12.39 -7.31
C ILE A 46 6.76 12.76 -7.88
N THR A 47 7.82 12.56 -7.10
CA THR A 47 9.20 12.79 -7.51
C THR A 47 9.72 11.75 -8.49
N HIS A 48 8.85 10.84 -8.97
CA HIS A 48 9.18 9.69 -9.80
C HIS A 48 10.02 8.62 -9.11
N GLU A 49 10.27 8.76 -7.83
CA GLU A 49 10.87 7.69 -7.05
C GLU A 49 9.86 6.56 -6.89
N ALA A 50 10.30 5.34 -7.11
CA ALA A 50 9.44 4.17 -6.97
C ALA A 50 10.19 3.01 -6.35
N TYR A 51 9.50 2.27 -5.50
CA TYR A 51 10.07 1.14 -4.77
C TYR A 51 9.10 -0.03 -4.82
N ASN A 52 9.64 -1.24 -4.90
CA ASN A 52 8.87 -2.46 -4.81
C ASN A 52 9.29 -3.22 -3.55
N PHE A 53 8.33 -3.40 -2.65
CA PHE A 53 8.53 -4.16 -1.42
C PHE A 53 8.04 -5.57 -1.64
N LYS A 54 8.88 -6.55 -1.37
CA LYS A 54 8.51 -7.97 -1.45
C LYS A 54 8.59 -8.59 -0.07
N GLY A 55 7.64 -9.44 0.23
CA GLY A 55 7.57 -10.05 1.54
C GLY A 55 6.65 -11.23 1.62
N GLN A 56 6.37 -11.62 2.84
CA GLN A 56 5.54 -12.78 3.17
C GLN A 56 4.27 -12.33 3.87
N PHE A 57 3.14 -12.86 3.40
CA PHE A 57 1.85 -12.63 4.04
C PHE A 57 1.89 -13.15 5.48
N VAL A 58 1.40 -12.32 6.41
CA VAL A 58 1.30 -12.68 7.82
C VAL A 58 -0.15 -12.97 8.18
N GLU A 59 -1.02 -11.96 8.10
CA GLU A 59 -2.42 -12.12 8.47
C GLU A 59 -3.28 -10.97 7.95
N VAL A 60 -4.58 -11.20 7.94
CA VAL A 60 -5.58 -10.16 7.73
C VAL A 60 -6.09 -9.74 9.10
N ILE A 61 -6.17 -8.44 9.34
CA ILE A 61 -6.64 -7.89 10.62
C ILE A 61 -7.89 -7.04 10.44
N ASN A 62 -8.68 -6.95 11.50
CA ASN A 62 -9.72 -5.95 11.62
C ASN A 62 -9.06 -4.62 12.00
N LEU A 63 -9.63 -3.51 11.53
CA LEU A 63 -9.03 -2.21 11.76
C LEU A 63 -9.44 -1.63 13.12
N SER A 64 -8.44 -1.10 13.83
CA SER A 64 -8.64 -0.31 15.03
C SER A 64 -8.96 1.14 14.65
N ILE A 65 -9.30 1.95 15.65
CA ILE A 65 -9.49 3.40 15.46
C ILE A 65 -8.19 4.04 14.95
N ASP A 66 -7.05 3.62 15.47
CA ASP A 66 -5.74 4.12 15.05
C ASP A 66 -5.46 3.77 13.58
N ASP A 67 -5.83 2.56 13.15
CA ASP A 67 -5.69 2.14 11.76
C ASP A 67 -6.54 3.00 10.83
N LEU A 68 -7.79 3.26 11.22
CA LEU A 68 -8.70 4.10 10.43
C LEU A 68 -8.19 5.53 10.33
N GLU A 69 -7.62 6.06 11.40
CA GLU A 69 -7.02 7.39 11.40
C GLU A 69 -5.80 7.45 10.48
N ALA A 70 -4.92 6.45 10.53
CA ALA A 70 -3.76 6.36 9.63
C ALA A 70 -4.19 6.31 8.17
N SER A 71 -5.21 5.53 7.84
CA SER A 71 -5.78 5.48 6.50
C SER A 71 -6.35 6.84 6.08
N ASN A 72 -7.05 7.52 6.98
CA ASN A 72 -7.64 8.82 6.69
C ASN A 72 -6.56 9.87 6.37
N ILE A 73 -5.49 9.90 7.14
CA ILE A 73 -4.37 10.81 6.91
C ILE A 73 -3.73 10.52 5.54
N TYR A 74 -3.48 9.26 5.22
CA TYR A 74 -2.91 8.85 3.96
C TYR A 74 -3.78 9.27 2.77
N ARG A 75 -5.08 8.99 2.84
CA ARG A 75 -6.02 9.31 1.76
C ARG A 75 -6.16 10.81 1.54
N ASN A 76 -6.21 11.59 2.61
CA ASN A 76 -6.28 13.04 2.52
C ASN A 76 -5.03 13.63 1.86
N LYS A 77 -3.84 13.13 2.17
CA LYS A 77 -2.60 13.56 1.54
C LYS A 77 -2.61 13.28 0.04
N ILE A 78 -3.08 12.11 -0.37
CA ILE A 78 -3.17 11.75 -1.79
C ILE A 78 -4.19 12.65 -2.50
N ILE A 79 -5.36 12.83 -1.90
CA ILE A 79 -6.42 13.67 -2.48
C ILE A 79 -5.90 15.11 -2.67
N ASP A 80 -5.26 15.68 -1.67
CA ASP A 80 -4.69 17.02 -1.75
C ASP A 80 -3.62 17.12 -2.83
N THR A 81 -2.75 16.13 -2.91
CA THR A 81 -1.66 16.09 -3.87
C THR A 81 -2.18 16.01 -5.30
N ILE A 82 -3.07 15.08 -5.61
CA ILE A 82 -3.57 14.90 -6.97
C ILE A 82 -4.51 16.04 -7.39
N THR A 83 -5.19 16.65 -6.45
CA THR A 83 -5.99 17.85 -6.70
C THR A 83 -5.08 19.04 -7.06
N SER A 84 -3.94 19.16 -6.40
CA SER A 84 -2.98 20.23 -6.66
C SER A 84 -2.34 20.16 -8.05
N ILE A 85 -2.29 18.98 -8.66
CA ILE A 85 -1.74 18.78 -10.00
C ILE A 85 -2.81 18.74 -11.10
N GLY A 86 -4.05 19.08 -10.78
CA GLY A 86 -5.10 19.31 -11.78
C GLY A 86 -6.21 18.28 -11.86
N MET A 87 -6.17 17.20 -11.08
CA MET A 87 -7.28 16.25 -11.03
C MET A 87 -8.46 16.87 -10.27
N SER A 88 -9.68 16.62 -10.73
CA SER A 88 -10.86 17.11 -10.03
C SER A 88 -10.99 16.49 -8.64
N LYS A 89 -11.50 17.27 -7.69
CA LYS A 89 -11.74 16.77 -6.33
C LYS A 89 -12.72 15.61 -6.32
N GLU A 90 -13.74 15.64 -7.17
CA GLU A 90 -14.70 14.56 -7.30
C GLU A 90 -14.04 13.26 -7.75
N GLY A 91 -13.15 13.33 -8.75
CA GLY A 91 -12.39 12.17 -9.22
C GLY A 91 -11.49 11.60 -8.13
N ALA A 92 -10.82 12.48 -7.39
CA ALA A 92 -9.96 12.07 -6.30
C ALA A 92 -10.75 11.38 -5.18
N LEU A 93 -11.89 11.96 -4.77
CA LEU A 93 -12.76 11.39 -3.74
C LEU A 93 -13.38 10.06 -4.16
N SER A 94 -13.71 9.92 -5.44
CA SER A 94 -14.25 8.67 -5.97
C SER A 94 -13.28 7.51 -5.79
N LYS A 95 -11.99 7.76 -5.95
CA LYS A 95 -10.95 6.72 -5.84
C LYS A 95 -10.44 6.54 -4.41
N TYR A 96 -10.19 7.64 -3.71
CA TYR A 96 -9.52 7.63 -2.41
C TYR A 96 -10.40 8.02 -1.22
N GLY A 97 -11.67 8.33 -1.45
CA GLY A 97 -12.63 8.62 -0.39
C GLY A 97 -13.25 7.39 0.27
N ILE A 98 -12.88 6.20 -0.20
CA ILE A 98 -13.41 4.93 0.30
C ILE A 98 -12.76 4.57 1.64
N ILE A 99 -13.57 4.17 2.62
CA ILE A 99 -13.08 3.79 3.93
C ILE A 99 -12.72 2.30 3.93
N PRO A 100 -11.50 1.93 4.33
CA PRO A 100 -11.12 0.52 4.41
C PRO A 100 -11.81 -0.19 5.57
N ASP A 101 -11.88 -1.50 5.50
CA ASP A 101 -12.43 -2.34 6.57
C ASP A 101 -11.48 -3.44 7.04
N ILE A 102 -10.41 -3.70 6.30
CA ILE A 102 -9.40 -4.68 6.70
C ILE A 102 -7.99 -4.14 6.52
N GLY A 103 -7.06 -4.75 7.25
CA GLY A 103 -5.62 -4.58 7.02
C GLY A 103 -4.98 -5.90 6.62
N ILE A 104 -4.06 -5.84 5.67
CA ILE A 104 -3.28 -6.98 5.23
C ILE A 104 -1.87 -6.77 5.70
N LYS A 105 -1.41 -7.60 6.64
CA LYS A 105 -0.06 -7.53 7.18
C LYS A 105 0.88 -8.45 6.42
N PHE A 106 2.06 -7.92 6.10
CA PHE A 106 3.12 -8.77 5.59
C PHE A 106 4.48 -8.33 6.12
N LYS A 107 5.39 -9.30 6.22
CA LYS A 107 6.76 -9.04 6.61
C LYS A 107 7.58 -8.76 5.38
N VAL A 108 8.27 -7.61 5.36
CA VAL A 108 9.10 -7.20 4.23
C VAL A 108 10.42 -7.95 4.26
N ASP A 109 10.72 -8.67 3.18
CA ASP A 109 11.99 -9.38 3.01
C ASP A 109 12.97 -8.56 2.19
N LYS A 110 12.48 -7.89 1.13
CA LYS A 110 13.32 -7.19 0.16
C LYS A 110 12.65 -5.92 -0.33
N VAL A 111 13.48 -4.93 -0.65
CA VAL A 111 13.03 -3.69 -1.28
C VAL A 111 13.87 -3.46 -2.54
N PHE A 112 13.21 -3.22 -3.66
CA PHE A 112 13.86 -2.95 -4.95
C PHE A 112 13.57 -1.52 -5.39
N VAL A 113 14.59 -0.88 -5.96
CA VAL A 113 14.42 0.42 -6.60
C VAL A 113 13.74 0.21 -7.95
N GLN A 114 12.64 0.90 -8.18
CA GLN A 114 11.91 0.89 -9.45
C GLN A 114 11.96 2.25 -10.15
N THR A 115 12.64 3.24 -9.54
CA THR A 115 12.85 4.55 -10.12
C THR A 115 13.61 4.40 -11.45
N PRO A 116 13.12 4.97 -12.57
CA PRO A 116 13.86 4.90 -13.84
C PRO A 116 15.25 5.49 -13.71
N GLY A 117 16.26 4.78 -14.22
CA GLY A 117 17.65 5.21 -14.15
C GLY A 117 18.61 4.07 -13.92
N PRO A 118 19.91 4.38 -13.68
CA PRO A 118 20.95 3.35 -13.52
C PRO A 118 20.69 2.36 -12.38
N ASP A 119 19.96 2.77 -11.35
CA ASP A 119 19.71 1.94 -10.18
C ASP A 119 18.39 1.14 -10.26
N ALA A 120 17.64 1.27 -11.36
CA ALA A 120 16.37 0.56 -11.51
C ALA A 120 16.59 -0.96 -11.41
N GLY A 121 15.77 -1.61 -10.58
CA GLY A 121 15.84 -3.04 -10.34
C GLY A 121 16.82 -3.48 -9.27
N LYS A 122 17.61 -2.56 -8.70
CA LYS A 122 18.54 -2.91 -7.63
C LYS A 122 17.82 -3.11 -6.29
N GLU A 123 18.27 -4.11 -5.55
CA GLU A 123 17.81 -4.33 -4.18
C GLU A 123 18.44 -3.30 -3.25
N ILE A 124 17.63 -2.73 -2.37
CA ILE A 124 18.12 -1.90 -1.28
C ILE A 124 18.39 -2.86 -0.12
N GLY A 125 19.66 -3.04 0.20
CA GLY A 125 20.03 -4.00 1.10
C GLY A 125 20.40 -3.65 2.39
N GLU A 126 20.34 -4.41 3.14
CA GLU A 126 20.90 -4.67 4.21
C GLU A 126 21.89 -4.56 4.79
#